data_096b0f5721305b8039d2ebf360bfb254
#
_entry.id   096b0f5721305b8039d2ebf360bfb254
#
_cell.length_a   1.000
_cell.length_b   1.000
_cell.length_c   1.000
_cell.angle_alpha   90.00
_cell.angle_beta   90.00
_cell.angle_gamma   90.00
#
_symmetry.space_group_name_H-M   'P 1'
#
loop_
_entity.id
_entity.type
_entity.pdbx_description
1 polymer ?
#
loop_
_entity_poly.entity_id
_entity_poly.type
_entity_poly.pdbx_seq_one_letter_code
_entity_poly.pdbx_strand_id
1 'polypeptide(L)'
;MNILYIHTHDSGRMLSPYGAAAPTDNLLAFAKEAAVFTQAYCAGPTCSPSRAALLTGTYPHQNGMLGLAQRGLGLNDYQRHLAQFLGRNGYHTVLCGIQHESGWYLDGEAPGKLGYHEVLTASADAYKKEELHRWDGENADRVCQWLKQANPEEPFFLSYGMHSTHRPYPLEICEAVDERYVRPPFPIDDNEETRHDQAQFLTSAYYMDQNFGKVIAQLKASGLLEKTIVLFTTDHGVALPFNKCNLTDSGIGVSLIMRVP
;
A
#
# COMPACT_ATOMS: atom_id res chain seq x y z
N MET A 1 -22.25 1.96 -3.25
CA MET A 1 -21.18 0.94 -3.19
C MET A 1 -19.94 1.62 -2.62
N ASN A 2 -19.29 1.00 -1.64
CA ASN A 2 -18.09 1.56 -1.01
C ASN A 2 -16.81 1.14 -1.76
N ILE A 3 -15.71 1.84 -1.51
CA ILE A 3 -14.39 1.50 -2.04
C ILE A 3 -13.39 1.51 -0.89
N LEU A 4 -12.75 0.38 -0.63
CA LEU A 4 -11.61 0.26 0.28
C LEU A 4 -10.35 0.03 -0.56
N TYR A 5 -9.48 1.03 -0.60
CA TYR A 5 -8.21 1.02 -1.30
C TYR A 5 -7.08 0.80 -0.28
N ILE A 6 -6.51 -0.39 -0.26
CA ILE A 6 -5.37 -0.76 0.59
C ILE A 6 -4.11 -0.80 -0.27
N HIS A 7 -3.10 -0.07 0.12
CA HIS A 7 -1.86 -0.03 -0.64
C HIS A 7 -0.62 -0.06 0.24
N THR A 8 0.43 -0.63 -0.31
CA THR A 8 1.72 -0.83 0.35
C THR A 8 2.81 -0.05 -0.37
N HIS A 9 4.03 -0.14 0.14
CA HIS A 9 5.24 0.32 -0.53
C HIS A 9 6.12 -0.85 -0.95
N ASP A 10 6.82 -0.73 -2.07
CA ASP A 10 7.98 -1.53 -2.45
C ASP A 10 7.78 -3.06 -2.38
N SER A 11 6.54 -3.57 -2.48
CA SER A 11 6.27 -5.01 -2.37
C SER A 11 6.40 -5.76 -3.71
N GLY A 12 6.18 -5.06 -4.82
CA GLY A 12 6.14 -5.68 -6.14
C GLY A 12 5.16 -6.85 -6.20
N ARG A 13 5.61 -7.97 -6.74
CA ARG A 13 4.91 -9.26 -6.74
C ARG A 13 5.53 -10.27 -5.76
N MET A 14 6.35 -9.82 -4.80
CA MET A 14 7.00 -10.71 -3.84
C MET A 14 6.09 -11.06 -2.65
N LEU A 15 4.85 -11.43 -2.96
CA LEU A 15 3.80 -11.82 -2.02
C LEU A 15 3.22 -13.20 -2.40
N SER A 16 2.67 -13.93 -1.44
CA SER A 16 2.23 -15.32 -1.63
C SER A 16 1.20 -15.53 -2.76
N PRO A 17 0.23 -14.61 -3.04
CA PRO A 17 -0.68 -14.78 -4.17
C PRO A 17 0.01 -14.79 -5.54
N TYR A 18 1.25 -14.34 -5.62
CA TYR A 18 2.09 -14.31 -6.83
C TYR A 18 3.15 -15.42 -6.85
N GLY A 19 3.07 -16.37 -5.93
CA GLY A 19 3.96 -17.54 -5.88
C GLY A 19 5.27 -17.31 -5.10
N ALA A 20 5.44 -16.13 -4.45
CA ALA A 20 6.57 -15.91 -3.58
C ALA A 20 6.40 -16.65 -2.24
N ALA A 21 7.51 -17.15 -1.68
CA ALA A 21 7.54 -17.75 -0.34
C ALA A 21 7.53 -16.65 0.74
N ALA A 22 6.46 -15.85 0.77
CA ALA A 22 6.25 -14.78 1.73
C ALA A 22 5.14 -15.16 2.72
N PRO A 23 5.27 -14.85 4.02
CA PRO A 23 4.27 -15.18 5.04
C PRO A 23 3.10 -14.20 4.98
N THR A 24 2.33 -14.24 3.88
CA THR A 24 1.20 -13.35 3.60
C THR A 24 -0.09 -14.16 3.42
N ASP A 25 -0.45 -14.94 4.44
CA ASP A 25 -1.54 -15.91 4.41
C ASP A 25 -2.93 -15.26 4.38
N ASN A 26 -3.11 -14.10 5.02
CA ASN A 26 -4.37 -13.35 4.98
C ASN A 26 -4.65 -12.84 3.55
N LEU A 27 -3.61 -12.32 2.88
CA LEU A 27 -3.72 -11.87 1.51
C LEU A 27 -3.96 -13.04 0.55
N LEU A 28 -3.32 -14.19 0.79
CA LEU A 28 -3.55 -15.42 0.03
C LEU A 28 -4.98 -15.94 0.22
N ALA A 29 -5.51 -15.89 1.44
CA ALA A 29 -6.89 -16.27 1.72
C ALA A 29 -7.87 -15.34 1.00
N PHE A 30 -7.64 -14.03 1.05
CA PHE A 30 -8.44 -13.03 0.34
C PHE A 30 -8.38 -13.21 -1.17
N ALA A 31 -7.22 -13.52 -1.72
CA ALA A 31 -7.01 -13.74 -3.16
C ALA A 31 -7.86 -14.89 -3.73
N LYS A 32 -8.25 -15.88 -2.91
CA LYS A 32 -9.14 -16.98 -3.34
C LYS A 32 -10.57 -16.53 -3.63
N GLU A 33 -10.98 -15.37 -3.09
CA GLU A 33 -12.32 -14.79 -3.28
C GLU A 33 -12.26 -13.51 -4.15
N ALA A 34 -11.13 -13.26 -4.81
CA ALA A 34 -10.86 -12.02 -5.55
C ALA A 34 -10.22 -12.31 -6.92
N ALA A 35 -10.23 -11.32 -7.79
CA ALA A 35 -9.46 -11.34 -9.03
C ALA A 35 -7.99 -10.97 -8.73
N VAL A 36 -7.06 -11.85 -9.09
CA VAL A 36 -5.62 -11.62 -9.02
C VAL A 36 -5.11 -11.26 -10.41
N PHE A 37 -4.58 -10.06 -10.58
CA PHE A 37 -4.04 -9.59 -11.85
C PHE A 37 -2.54 -9.93 -11.91
N THR A 38 -2.21 -10.98 -12.65
CA THR A 38 -0.82 -11.48 -12.73
C THR A 38 0.10 -10.62 -13.59
N GLN A 39 -0.46 -9.75 -14.43
CA GLN A 39 0.24 -8.84 -15.34
C GLN A 39 -0.15 -7.38 -15.12
N ALA A 40 -0.15 -6.94 -13.85
CA ALA A 40 -0.29 -5.53 -13.51
C ALA A 40 1.09 -4.85 -13.45
N TYR A 41 1.16 -3.62 -13.97
CA TYR A 41 2.40 -2.86 -14.07
C TYR A 41 2.18 -1.40 -13.67
N CYS A 42 3.11 -0.82 -12.92
CA CYS A 42 3.08 0.59 -12.60
C CYS A 42 3.55 1.44 -13.80
N ALA A 43 3.07 2.68 -13.87
CA ALA A 43 3.45 3.62 -14.92
C ALA A 43 4.82 4.28 -14.71
N GLY A 44 5.46 4.03 -13.57
CA GLY A 44 6.80 4.51 -13.24
C GLY A 44 7.29 3.85 -11.95
N PRO A 45 8.47 3.21 -11.91
CA PRO A 45 8.92 2.37 -10.79
C PRO A 45 9.47 3.21 -9.62
N THR A 46 8.79 4.29 -9.26
CA THR A 46 9.12 5.19 -8.14
C THR A 46 7.83 5.64 -7.45
N CYS A 47 7.84 5.78 -6.13
CA CYS A 47 6.66 5.95 -5.27
C CYS A 47 5.65 6.98 -5.79
N SER A 48 5.98 8.30 -5.76
CA SER A 48 5.03 9.35 -6.15
C SER A 48 4.59 9.27 -7.62
N PRO A 49 5.47 9.04 -8.60
CA PRO A 49 5.07 8.86 -10.00
C PRO A 49 4.08 7.71 -10.22
N SER A 50 4.34 6.54 -9.60
CA SER A 50 3.46 5.38 -9.69
C SER A 50 2.08 5.67 -9.10
N ARG A 51 2.04 6.16 -7.86
CA ARG A 51 0.80 6.45 -7.13
C ARG A 51 -0.02 7.53 -7.81
N ALA A 52 0.63 8.62 -8.23
CA ALA A 52 -0.01 9.69 -8.98
C ALA A 52 -0.62 9.20 -10.30
N ALA A 53 0.08 8.32 -11.03
CA ALA A 53 -0.43 7.75 -12.26
C ALA A 53 -1.67 6.87 -12.00
N LEU A 54 -1.63 6.00 -10.99
CA LEU A 54 -2.76 5.15 -10.61
C LEU A 54 -3.98 5.99 -10.21
N LEU A 55 -3.77 7.00 -9.35
CA LEU A 55 -4.88 7.78 -8.77
C LEU A 55 -5.36 8.95 -9.63
N THR A 56 -4.70 9.22 -10.78
CA THR A 56 -5.16 10.19 -11.77
C THR A 56 -5.56 9.55 -13.11
N GLY A 57 -5.24 8.26 -13.30
CA GLY A 57 -5.45 7.57 -14.57
C GLY A 57 -4.59 8.12 -15.73
N THR A 58 -3.45 8.77 -15.42
CA THR A 58 -2.59 9.43 -16.42
C THR A 58 -1.12 9.13 -16.16
N TYR A 59 -0.31 9.06 -17.20
CA TYR A 59 1.13 8.82 -17.08
C TYR A 59 1.84 9.99 -16.37
N PRO A 60 3.00 9.75 -15.70
CA PRO A 60 3.75 10.78 -14.99
C PRO A 60 4.07 12.03 -15.82
N HIS A 61 4.44 11.87 -17.09
CA HIS A 61 4.71 13.00 -17.99
C HIS A 61 3.46 13.82 -18.35
N GLN A 62 2.25 13.26 -18.19
CA GLN A 62 0.99 13.96 -18.41
C GLN A 62 0.49 14.64 -17.14
N ASN A 63 0.67 14.03 -15.98
CA ASN A 63 0.18 14.56 -14.71
C ASN A 63 1.20 15.46 -13.97
N GLY A 64 2.46 15.51 -14.42
CA GLY A 64 3.52 16.35 -13.86
C GLY A 64 4.30 15.71 -12.72
N MET A 65 3.89 14.57 -12.19
CA MET A 65 4.58 13.87 -11.08
C MET A 65 5.77 13.07 -11.61
N LEU A 66 6.83 13.76 -12.01
CA LEU A 66 8.03 13.16 -12.60
C LEU A 66 9.04 12.64 -11.56
N GLY A 67 8.82 12.92 -10.29
CA GLY A 67 9.68 12.50 -9.18
C GLY A 67 8.93 12.56 -7.86
N LEU A 68 9.67 12.50 -6.74
CA LEU A 68 9.08 12.37 -5.41
C LEU A 68 8.44 13.68 -4.92
N ALA A 69 7.23 13.61 -4.40
CA ALA A 69 6.46 14.76 -3.92
C ALA A 69 7.19 15.52 -2.81
N GLN A 70 7.85 14.83 -1.87
CA GLN A 70 8.63 15.48 -0.81
C GLN A 70 9.91 16.19 -1.32
N ARG A 71 10.23 16.08 -2.60
CA ARG A 71 11.31 16.82 -3.27
C ARG A 71 10.79 17.99 -4.12
N GLY A 72 9.56 18.41 -3.89
CA GLY A 72 8.95 19.57 -4.54
C GLY A 72 8.25 19.27 -5.87
N LEU A 73 8.07 17.99 -6.24
CA LEU A 73 7.27 17.61 -7.41
C LEU A 73 5.79 17.52 -7.01
N GLY A 74 4.88 17.80 -7.95
CA GLY A 74 3.46 17.77 -7.71
C GLY A 74 2.66 17.48 -8.97
N LEU A 75 1.37 17.26 -8.78
CA LEU A 75 0.43 17.15 -9.89
C LEU A 75 0.21 18.51 -10.56
N ASN A 76 0.11 18.53 -11.87
CA ASN A 76 -0.30 19.73 -12.62
C ASN A 76 -1.73 20.17 -12.26
N ASP A 77 -2.57 19.20 -11.92
CA ASP A 77 -3.97 19.42 -11.54
C ASP A 77 -4.42 18.39 -10.51
N TYR A 78 -4.53 18.80 -9.25
CA TYR A 78 -4.99 17.97 -8.15
C TYR A 78 -6.49 17.59 -8.26
N GLN A 79 -7.30 18.34 -9.02
CA GLN A 79 -8.72 18.04 -9.22
C GLN A 79 -8.97 16.75 -10.00
N ARG A 80 -7.92 16.22 -10.66
CA ARG A 80 -7.96 14.93 -11.36
C ARG A 80 -7.69 13.72 -10.46
N HIS A 81 -7.31 13.96 -9.21
CA HIS A 81 -7.08 12.87 -8.26
C HIS A 81 -8.39 12.12 -7.94
N LEU A 82 -8.31 10.78 -7.79
CA LEU A 82 -9.46 9.93 -7.57
C LEU A 82 -10.31 10.35 -6.36
N ALA A 83 -9.67 10.75 -5.25
CA ALA A 83 -10.41 11.22 -4.08
C ALA A 83 -11.21 12.50 -4.39
N GLN A 84 -10.65 13.45 -5.17
CA GLN A 84 -11.37 14.63 -5.66
C GLN A 84 -12.56 14.24 -6.53
N PHE A 85 -12.34 13.31 -7.46
CA PHE A 85 -13.41 12.83 -8.35
C PHE A 85 -14.54 12.18 -7.55
N LEU A 86 -14.22 11.27 -6.65
CA LEU A 86 -15.19 10.55 -5.84
C LEU A 86 -15.93 11.49 -4.87
N GLY A 87 -15.22 12.42 -4.23
CA GLY A 87 -15.82 13.45 -3.35
C GLY A 87 -16.88 14.27 -4.08
N ARG A 88 -16.60 14.73 -5.31
CA ARG A 88 -17.59 15.45 -6.14
C ARG A 88 -18.77 14.58 -6.58
N ASN A 89 -18.64 13.26 -6.51
CA ASN A 89 -19.71 12.30 -6.84
C ASN A 89 -20.38 11.70 -5.59
N GLY A 90 -20.29 12.40 -4.44
CA GLY A 90 -21.04 12.07 -3.24
C GLY A 90 -20.41 11.00 -2.33
N TYR A 91 -19.13 10.66 -2.54
CA TYR A 91 -18.41 9.78 -1.62
C TYR A 91 -17.83 10.56 -0.44
N HIS A 92 -17.95 10.02 0.77
CA HIS A 92 -17.12 10.43 1.89
C HIS A 92 -15.70 9.87 1.71
N THR A 93 -14.71 10.75 1.57
CA THR A 93 -13.33 10.35 1.25
C THR A 93 -12.45 10.41 2.48
N VAL A 94 -11.82 9.28 2.81
CA VAL A 94 -11.07 9.07 4.06
C VAL A 94 -9.65 8.62 3.77
N LEU A 95 -8.67 9.23 4.43
CA LEU A 95 -7.26 8.84 4.38
C LEU A 95 -6.82 8.27 5.72
N CYS A 96 -6.15 7.13 5.70
CA CYS A 96 -5.42 6.60 6.84
C CYS A 96 -4.03 6.10 6.40
N GLY A 97 -2.99 6.53 7.11
CA GLY A 97 -1.62 6.15 6.80
C GLY A 97 -1.01 6.98 5.67
N ILE A 98 -0.24 6.37 4.79
CA ILE A 98 0.56 7.05 3.78
C ILE A 98 -0.28 7.48 2.57
N GLN A 99 -0.04 8.69 2.12
CA GLN A 99 -0.17 9.18 0.75
C GLN A 99 1.19 9.70 0.27
N HIS A 100 1.44 9.77 -1.00
CA HIS A 100 2.73 10.21 -1.52
C HIS A 100 2.58 11.00 -2.83
N GLU A 101 1.38 11.56 -3.06
CA GLU A 101 1.00 12.31 -4.25
C GLU A 101 1.04 13.82 -4.02
N SER A 102 1.10 14.27 -2.74
CA SER A 102 1.24 15.69 -2.40
C SER A 102 1.99 15.82 -1.07
N GLY A 103 3.21 16.35 -1.11
CA GLY A 103 4.06 16.46 0.07
C GLY A 103 4.31 15.11 0.73
N TRP A 104 4.74 15.15 1.98
CA TRP A 104 4.89 13.96 2.80
C TRP A 104 3.68 13.81 3.73
N TYR A 105 3.52 12.64 4.36
CA TYR A 105 2.42 12.40 5.30
C TYR A 105 2.38 13.36 6.52
N LEU A 106 3.47 14.09 6.76
CA LEU A 106 3.54 15.16 7.77
C LEU A 106 3.02 16.52 7.27
N ASP A 107 2.78 16.69 5.98
CA ASP A 107 2.18 17.91 5.43
C ASP A 107 0.67 17.90 5.68
N GLY A 108 0.23 18.66 6.68
CA GLY A 108 -1.17 18.73 7.09
C GLY A 108 -2.14 19.27 6.03
N GLU A 109 -1.64 19.95 4.98
CA GLU A 109 -2.48 20.44 3.87
C GLU A 109 -2.61 19.40 2.73
N ALA A 110 -1.67 18.46 2.62
CA ALA A 110 -1.63 17.50 1.52
C ALA A 110 -2.91 16.68 1.36
N PRO A 111 -3.54 16.14 2.41
CA PRO A 111 -4.78 15.38 2.28
C PRO A 111 -5.92 16.19 1.66
N GLY A 112 -6.10 17.46 2.07
CA GLY A 112 -7.13 18.35 1.53
C GLY A 112 -6.90 18.66 0.05
N LYS A 113 -5.67 18.87 -0.39
CA LYS A 113 -5.32 19.04 -1.81
C LYS A 113 -5.71 17.83 -2.65
N LEU A 114 -5.51 16.63 -2.11
CA LEU A 114 -5.85 15.36 -2.76
C LEU A 114 -7.37 15.09 -2.77
N GLY A 115 -8.15 15.78 -1.94
CA GLY A 115 -9.60 15.64 -1.87
C GLY A 115 -10.09 14.68 -0.80
N TYR A 116 -9.31 14.42 0.24
CA TYR A 116 -9.77 13.67 1.40
C TYR A 116 -10.50 14.60 2.37
N HIS A 117 -11.73 14.22 2.75
CA HIS A 117 -12.58 14.95 3.69
C HIS A 117 -12.19 14.68 5.15
N GLU A 118 -11.71 13.47 5.42
CA GLU A 118 -11.35 13.00 6.76
C GLU A 118 -9.97 12.34 6.75
N VAL A 119 -9.19 12.54 7.83
CA VAL A 119 -7.86 11.97 8.00
C VAL A 119 -7.79 11.25 9.34
N LEU A 120 -7.56 9.95 9.29
CA LEU A 120 -7.44 9.08 10.47
C LEU A 120 -5.98 8.85 10.86
N THR A 121 -5.03 9.27 10.04
CA THR A 121 -3.61 8.93 10.16
C THR A 121 -3.05 9.26 11.55
N ALA A 122 -2.43 8.27 12.19
CA ALA A 122 -1.72 8.45 13.45
C ALA A 122 -0.46 9.31 13.28
N SER A 123 -0.01 10.01 14.34
CA SER A 123 1.31 10.63 14.32
C SER A 123 2.39 9.54 14.24
N ALA A 124 3.38 9.76 13.39
CA ALA A 124 4.55 8.88 13.29
C ALA A 124 5.69 9.27 14.25
N ASP A 125 5.56 10.38 15.00
CA ASP A 125 6.64 10.96 15.83
C ASP A 125 7.10 10.04 16.96
N ALA A 126 6.24 9.13 17.41
CA ALA A 126 6.54 8.16 18.46
C ALA A 126 7.34 6.94 17.96
N TYR A 127 7.53 6.81 16.65
CA TYR A 127 8.11 5.61 16.04
C TYR A 127 9.45 5.93 15.38
N LYS A 128 10.44 5.06 15.58
CA LYS A 128 11.65 5.07 14.77
C LYS A 128 11.31 4.54 13.36
N LYS A 129 12.19 4.81 12.40
CA LYS A 129 11.96 4.41 11.00
C LYS A 129 11.80 2.89 10.82
N GLU A 130 12.59 2.11 11.54
CA GLU A 130 12.52 0.64 11.57
C GLU A 130 11.31 0.08 12.32
N GLU A 131 10.56 0.94 13.01
CA GLU A 131 9.34 0.58 13.76
C GLU A 131 8.04 1.00 13.05
N LEU A 132 8.13 1.57 11.84
CA LEU A 132 6.94 2.06 11.12
C LEU A 132 5.93 0.97 10.74
N HIS A 133 6.31 -0.31 10.75
CA HIS A 133 5.36 -1.43 10.71
C HIS A 133 4.38 -1.44 11.91
N ARG A 134 4.80 -0.92 13.08
CA ARG A 134 3.94 -0.76 14.28
C ARG A 134 2.99 0.43 14.10
N TRP A 135 3.47 1.51 13.47
CA TRP A 135 2.62 2.64 13.08
C TRP A 135 1.56 2.23 12.05
N ASP A 136 1.88 1.36 11.09
CA ASP A 136 0.89 0.75 10.21
C ASP A 136 -0.18 0.00 11.00
N GLY A 137 0.21 -0.71 12.08
CA GLY A 137 -0.70 -1.40 12.99
C GLY A 137 -1.65 -0.45 13.73
N GLU A 138 -1.16 0.68 14.24
CA GLU A 138 -2.00 1.71 14.85
C GLU A 138 -3.00 2.29 13.82
N ASN A 139 -2.55 2.56 12.61
CA ASN A 139 -3.43 3.01 11.53
C ASN A 139 -4.48 1.95 11.17
N ALA A 140 -4.12 0.65 11.15
CA ALA A 140 -5.10 -0.43 10.97
C ALA A 140 -6.17 -0.41 12.06
N ASP A 141 -5.80 -0.17 13.32
CA ASP A 141 -6.75 -0.05 14.43
C ASP A 141 -7.71 1.13 14.24
N ARG A 142 -7.21 2.27 13.78
CA ARG A 142 -8.03 3.45 13.46
C ARG A 142 -8.98 3.19 12.31
N VAL A 143 -8.54 2.51 11.24
CA VAL A 143 -9.41 2.06 10.14
C VAL A 143 -10.50 1.13 10.68
N CYS A 144 -10.15 0.15 11.51
CA CYS A 144 -11.11 -0.77 12.11
C CYS A 144 -12.14 -0.04 12.97
N GLN A 145 -11.71 0.94 13.78
CA GLN A 145 -12.61 1.75 14.60
C GLN A 145 -13.56 2.57 13.71
N TRP A 146 -13.07 3.18 12.65
CA TRP A 146 -13.88 3.93 11.70
C TRP A 146 -14.92 3.05 11.01
N LEU A 147 -14.52 1.86 10.53
CA LEU A 147 -15.42 0.90 9.87
C LEU A 147 -16.55 0.41 10.78
N LYS A 148 -16.35 0.35 12.10
CA LYS A 148 -17.43 0.02 13.06
C LYS A 148 -18.52 1.09 13.14
N GLN A 149 -18.19 2.32 12.79
CA GLN A 149 -19.06 3.49 12.93
C GLN A 149 -19.52 4.03 11.58
N ALA A 150 -18.99 3.48 10.46
CA ALA A 150 -19.31 3.93 9.11
C ALA A 150 -20.83 3.83 8.85
N ASN A 151 -21.39 4.92 8.31
CA ASN A 151 -22.79 4.97 7.93
C ASN A 151 -23.05 4.06 6.71
N PRO A 152 -23.88 3.00 6.80
CA PRO A 152 -24.11 2.08 5.69
C PRO A 152 -24.85 2.70 4.50
N GLU A 153 -25.47 3.88 4.69
CA GLU A 153 -26.21 4.59 3.64
C GLU A 153 -25.37 5.63 2.89
N GLU A 154 -24.18 5.96 3.42
CA GLU A 154 -23.27 6.93 2.82
C GLU A 154 -22.11 6.20 2.15
N PRO A 155 -21.93 6.31 0.82
CA PRO A 155 -20.83 5.65 0.15
C PRO A 155 -19.49 6.30 0.56
N PHE A 156 -18.48 5.46 0.83
CA PHE A 156 -17.16 5.95 1.18
C PHE A 156 -16.08 5.45 0.21
N PHE A 157 -15.03 6.26 0.11
CA PHE A 157 -13.72 5.89 -0.41
C PHE A 157 -12.71 5.99 0.71
N LEU A 158 -12.25 4.86 1.23
CA LEU A 158 -11.23 4.81 2.27
C LEU A 158 -9.91 4.34 1.66
N SER A 159 -8.89 5.17 1.73
CA SER A 159 -7.51 4.87 1.36
C SER A 159 -6.72 4.53 2.62
N TYR A 160 -6.27 3.28 2.73
CA TYR A 160 -5.38 2.82 3.79
C TYR A 160 -4.00 2.52 3.21
N GLY A 161 -3.06 3.43 3.44
CA GLY A 161 -1.68 3.33 2.98
C GLY A 161 -0.74 2.86 4.07
N MET A 162 -0.10 1.71 3.89
CA MET A 162 0.92 1.19 4.79
C MET A 162 2.32 1.63 4.37
N HIS A 163 3.20 1.91 5.34
CA HIS A 163 4.63 2.12 5.09
C HIS A 163 5.32 0.81 4.67
N SER A 164 4.87 -0.31 5.21
CA SER A 164 5.38 -1.64 4.85
C SER A 164 5.08 -1.92 3.35
N THR A 165 6.04 -2.42 2.57
CA THR A 165 7.35 -2.98 2.95
C THR A 165 8.52 -2.05 2.59
N HIS A 166 8.45 -0.76 2.90
CA HIS A 166 9.51 0.20 2.62
C HIS A 166 10.68 0.05 3.60
N ARG A 167 11.90 0.31 3.13
CA ARG A 167 13.09 0.41 4.00
C ARG A 167 13.06 1.64 4.91
N PRO A 168 13.68 1.62 6.10
CA PRO A 168 14.33 0.45 6.73
C PRO A 168 13.28 -0.57 7.21
N TYR A 169 13.64 -1.85 7.11
CA TYR A 169 12.79 -2.94 7.60
C TYR A 169 12.86 -3.08 9.13
N PRO A 170 11.95 -3.86 9.76
CA PRO A 170 12.10 -4.27 11.16
C PRO A 170 13.45 -4.92 11.41
N LEU A 171 14.11 -4.56 12.52
CA LEU A 171 15.44 -5.10 12.85
C LEU A 171 15.37 -6.55 13.33
N GLU A 172 14.31 -6.90 14.06
CA GLU A 172 14.11 -8.24 14.57
C GLU A 172 13.29 -9.07 13.58
N ILE A 173 13.76 -10.27 13.28
CA ILE A 173 13.05 -11.21 12.41
C ILE A 173 11.87 -11.80 13.18
N CYS A 174 10.68 -11.81 12.57
CA CYS A 174 9.48 -12.36 13.19
C CYS A 174 9.51 -13.90 13.22
N GLU A 175 8.69 -14.49 14.09
CA GLU A 175 8.60 -15.95 14.27
C GLU A 175 8.17 -16.72 13.01
N ALA A 176 7.49 -16.05 12.07
CA ALA A 176 7.05 -16.65 10.81
C ALA A 176 8.17 -16.80 9.76
N VAL A 177 9.37 -16.26 10.03
CA VAL A 177 10.51 -16.24 9.11
C VAL A 177 11.72 -16.91 9.75
N ASP A 178 12.24 -17.94 9.11
CA ASP A 178 13.50 -18.59 9.50
C ASP A 178 14.57 -18.30 8.44
N GLU A 179 15.56 -17.48 8.79
CA GLU A 179 16.63 -17.01 7.89
C GLU A 179 17.41 -18.14 7.22
N ARG A 180 17.49 -19.32 7.88
CA ARG A 180 18.19 -20.49 7.32
C ARG A 180 17.56 -20.99 6.01
N TYR A 181 16.27 -20.71 5.79
CA TYR A 181 15.51 -21.13 4.61
C TYR A 181 15.13 -19.99 3.68
N VAL A 182 15.58 -18.76 3.99
CA VAL A 182 15.35 -17.60 3.14
C VAL A 182 16.40 -17.51 2.05
N ARG A 183 15.97 -17.18 0.84
CA ARG A 183 16.87 -16.88 -0.28
C ARG A 183 16.53 -15.53 -0.88
N PRO A 184 17.54 -14.70 -1.20
CA PRO A 184 17.31 -13.49 -1.97
C PRO A 184 16.82 -13.86 -3.38
N PRO A 185 15.99 -12.98 -4.01
CA PRO A 185 15.55 -13.22 -5.38
C PRO A 185 16.70 -13.04 -6.38
N PHE A 186 16.67 -13.79 -7.49
CA PHE A 186 17.60 -13.55 -8.59
C PHE A 186 17.43 -12.10 -9.13
N PRO A 187 18.50 -11.38 -9.48
CA PRO A 187 19.91 -11.79 -9.57
C PRO A 187 20.78 -11.39 -8.35
N ILE A 188 20.19 -11.28 -7.17
CA ILE A 188 20.91 -10.92 -5.94
C ILE A 188 21.78 -12.11 -5.51
N ASP A 189 23.05 -11.86 -5.17
CA ASP A 189 23.96 -12.86 -4.66
C ASP A 189 23.44 -13.50 -3.37
N ASP A 190 23.54 -14.81 -3.27
CA ASP A 190 23.09 -15.57 -2.11
C ASP A 190 24.24 -15.69 -1.08
N ASN A 191 24.21 -14.83 -0.06
CA ASN A 191 25.14 -14.80 1.05
C ASN A 191 24.41 -14.45 2.36
N GLU A 192 25.11 -14.45 3.48
CA GLU A 192 24.53 -14.21 4.81
C GLU A 192 23.84 -12.83 4.90
N GLU A 193 24.47 -11.78 4.39
CA GLU A 193 23.95 -10.41 4.44
C GLU A 193 22.66 -10.27 3.62
N THR A 194 22.63 -10.80 2.40
CA THR A 194 21.46 -10.71 1.51
C THR A 194 20.32 -11.61 1.96
N ARG A 195 20.61 -12.75 2.61
CA ARG A 195 19.60 -13.59 3.26
C ARG A 195 18.95 -12.87 4.44
N HIS A 196 19.77 -12.23 5.30
CA HIS A 196 19.28 -11.43 6.42
C HIS A 196 18.39 -10.28 5.94
N ASP A 197 18.83 -9.51 4.94
CA ASP A 197 18.07 -8.43 4.34
C ASP A 197 16.72 -8.91 3.77
N GLN A 198 16.72 -10.06 3.09
CA GLN A 198 15.50 -10.68 2.58
C GLN A 198 14.59 -11.17 3.72
N ALA A 199 15.13 -11.68 4.81
CA ALA A 199 14.35 -12.08 5.98
C ALA A 199 13.69 -10.89 6.66
N GLN A 200 14.36 -9.75 6.71
CA GLN A 200 13.78 -8.49 7.21
C GLN A 200 12.64 -7.99 6.29
N PHE A 201 12.81 -8.10 4.96
CA PHE A 201 11.71 -7.81 4.02
C PHE A 201 10.50 -8.72 4.27
N LEU A 202 10.72 -10.03 4.40
CA LEU A 202 9.65 -11.00 4.67
C LEU A 202 8.96 -10.73 6.02
N THR A 203 9.71 -10.30 7.03
CA THR A 203 9.17 -9.85 8.31
C THR A 203 8.27 -8.62 8.16
N SER A 204 8.70 -7.65 7.36
CA SER A 204 7.86 -6.48 7.03
C SER A 204 6.58 -6.89 6.28
N ALA A 205 6.68 -7.83 5.36
CA ALA A 205 5.54 -8.39 4.62
C ALA A 205 4.57 -9.15 5.55
N TYR A 206 5.09 -9.87 6.55
CA TYR A 206 4.27 -10.51 7.58
C TYR A 206 3.43 -9.49 8.35
N TYR A 207 4.03 -8.42 8.88
CA TYR A 207 3.27 -7.40 9.63
C TYR A 207 2.28 -6.66 8.74
N MET A 208 2.62 -6.39 7.48
CA MET A 208 1.71 -5.85 6.49
C MET A 208 0.48 -6.74 6.32
N ASP A 209 0.69 -8.04 6.18
CA ASP A 209 -0.36 -9.04 6.00
C ASP A 209 -1.28 -9.16 7.24
N GLN A 210 -0.71 -9.09 8.46
CA GLN A 210 -1.51 -9.07 9.68
C GLN A 210 -2.43 -7.85 9.74
N ASN A 211 -1.93 -6.67 9.37
CA ASN A 211 -2.72 -5.45 9.31
C ASN A 211 -3.79 -5.50 8.22
N PHE A 212 -3.47 -6.04 7.05
CA PHE A 212 -4.44 -6.31 5.98
C PHE A 212 -5.55 -7.23 6.48
N GLY A 213 -5.21 -8.37 7.06
CA GLY A 213 -6.17 -9.35 7.59
C GLY A 213 -7.10 -8.75 8.64
N LYS A 214 -6.55 -7.95 9.57
CA LYS A 214 -7.32 -7.22 10.60
C LYS A 214 -8.38 -6.31 9.97
N VAL A 215 -8.02 -5.52 8.98
CA VAL A 215 -8.93 -4.58 8.30
C VAL A 215 -10.02 -5.33 7.53
N ILE A 216 -9.67 -6.39 6.79
CA ILE A 216 -10.67 -7.21 6.06
C ILE A 216 -11.62 -7.91 7.02
N ALA A 217 -11.12 -8.46 8.12
CA ALA A 217 -11.97 -9.08 9.14
C ALA A 217 -12.97 -8.08 9.75
N GLN A 218 -12.53 -6.84 10.02
CA GLN A 218 -13.41 -5.80 10.52
C GLN A 218 -14.44 -5.35 9.47
N LEU A 219 -14.04 -5.19 8.21
CA LEU A 219 -14.97 -4.85 7.12
C LEU A 219 -16.10 -5.90 7.02
N LYS A 220 -15.75 -7.19 7.15
CA LYS A 220 -16.70 -8.29 7.18
C LYS A 220 -17.59 -8.25 8.42
N ALA A 221 -17.00 -8.04 9.61
CA ALA A 221 -17.73 -7.97 10.88
C ALA A 221 -18.72 -6.79 10.94
N SER A 222 -18.41 -5.69 10.25
CA SER A 222 -19.31 -4.53 10.10
C SER A 222 -20.44 -4.74 9.08
N GLY A 223 -20.50 -5.90 8.39
CA GLY A 223 -21.51 -6.17 7.35
C GLY A 223 -21.32 -5.36 6.07
N LEU A 224 -20.14 -4.75 5.88
CA LEU A 224 -19.84 -3.86 4.76
C LEU A 224 -19.18 -4.56 3.57
N LEU A 225 -18.63 -5.77 3.75
CA LEU A 225 -17.84 -6.45 2.72
C LEU A 225 -18.62 -6.64 1.41
N GLU A 226 -19.90 -7.04 1.50
CA GLU A 226 -20.77 -7.27 0.33
C GLU A 226 -21.32 -5.98 -0.32
N LYS A 227 -20.90 -4.83 0.19
CA LYS A 227 -21.21 -3.50 -0.37
C LYS A 227 -19.94 -2.72 -0.73
N THR A 228 -18.75 -3.37 -0.66
CA THR A 228 -17.46 -2.70 -0.79
C THR A 228 -16.60 -3.37 -1.86
N ILE A 229 -16.14 -2.58 -2.83
CA ILE A 229 -15.02 -2.95 -3.68
C ILE A 229 -13.76 -2.85 -2.84
N VAL A 230 -13.02 -3.95 -2.71
CA VAL A 230 -11.72 -3.96 -2.03
C VAL A 230 -10.62 -4.06 -3.08
N LEU A 231 -9.72 -3.10 -3.09
CA LEU A 231 -8.56 -3.05 -3.97
C LEU A 231 -7.30 -3.11 -3.11
N PHE A 232 -6.46 -4.12 -3.32
CA PHE A 232 -5.12 -4.22 -2.77
C PHE A 232 -4.09 -4.03 -3.88
N THR A 233 -3.09 -3.16 -3.66
CA THR A 233 -1.98 -2.96 -4.60
C THR A 233 -0.72 -2.47 -3.89
N THR A 234 0.38 -2.40 -4.66
CA THR A 234 1.62 -1.73 -4.28
C THR A 234 2.03 -0.72 -5.35
N ASP A 235 2.98 0.13 -5.04
CA ASP A 235 3.43 1.17 -5.96
C ASP A 235 4.41 0.67 -7.03
N HIS A 236 5.38 -0.16 -6.70
CA HIS A 236 6.39 -0.71 -7.63
C HIS A 236 7.11 -1.91 -7.00
N GLY A 237 8.15 -2.39 -7.67
CA GLY A 237 8.98 -3.51 -7.21
C GLY A 237 9.76 -3.26 -5.93
N VAL A 238 10.30 -4.33 -5.34
CA VAL A 238 11.04 -4.32 -4.07
C VAL A 238 12.27 -3.41 -4.15
N ALA A 239 12.66 -2.80 -3.02
CA ALA A 239 13.85 -1.95 -2.91
C ALA A 239 15.15 -2.78 -2.92
N LEU A 240 15.37 -3.51 -4.02
CA LEU A 240 16.55 -4.33 -4.32
C LEU A 240 17.21 -3.85 -5.61
N PRO A 241 18.50 -4.15 -5.84
CA PRO A 241 19.14 -3.94 -7.13
C PRO A 241 18.31 -4.54 -8.28
N PHE A 242 18.27 -3.86 -9.43
CA PHE A 242 17.51 -4.24 -10.64
C PHE A 242 15.97 -4.23 -10.50
N ASN A 243 15.41 -3.85 -9.34
CA ASN A 243 13.98 -3.76 -9.10
C ASN A 243 13.53 -2.30 -9.06
N LYS A 244 13.29 -1.72 -7.88
CA LYS A 244 12.89 -0.32 -7.71
C LYS A 244 13.73 0.63 -8.56
N CYS A 245 13.09 1.62 -9.18
CA CYS A 245 13.71 2.58 -10.11
C CYS A 245 14.24 1.98 -11.42
N ASN A 246 13.93 0.73 -11.75
CA ASN A 246 14.31 0.09 -13.00
C ASN A 246 13.09 -0.34 -13.82
N LEU A 247 13.25 -0.39 -15.15
CA LEU A 247 12.19 -0.79 -16.09
C LEU A 247 12.21 -2.31 -16.38
N THR A 248 12.70 -3.09 -15.44
CA THR A 248 12.62 -4.56 -15.46
C THR A 248 11.23 -5.01 -15.04
N ASP A 249 10.83 -6.25 -15.36
CA ASP A 249 9.56 -6.82 -14.91
C ASP A 249 9.44 -6.80 -13.38
N SER A 250 10.53 -7.06 -12.66
CA SER A 250 10.59 -6.97 -11.20
C SER A 250 10.56 -5.54 -10.64
N GLY A 251 10.88 -4.54 -11.46
CA GLY A 251 10.81 -3.12 -11.06
C GLY A 251 9.44 -2.51 -11.28
N ILE A 252 8.79 -2.79 -12.41
CA ILE A 252 7.48 -2.23 -12.75
C ILE A 252 6.30 -3.15 -12.43
N GLY A 253 6.53 -4.45 -12.24
CA GLY A 253 5.50 -5.43 -11.88
C GLY A 253 4.95 -5.19 -10.48
N VAL A 254 3.64 -5.07 -10.35
CA VAL A 254 2.96 -4.79 -9.08
C VAL A 254 1.94 -5.85 -8.73
N SER A 255 1.70 -6.03 -7.45
CA SER A 255 0.53 -6.75 -6.96
C SER A 255 -0.72 -5.92 -7.21
N LEU A 256 -1.75 -6.55 -7.76
CA LEU A 256 -3.08 -5.97 -7.90
C LEU A 256 -4.12 -7.09 -7.69
N ILE A 257 -4.88 -6.96 -6.61
CA ILE A 257 -5.92 -7.92 -6.23
C ILE A 257 -7.20 -7.14 -5.96
N MET A 258 -8.29 -7.54 -6.60
CA MET A 258 -9.55 -6.82 -6.51
C MET A 258 -10.72 -7.77 -6.24
N ARG A 259 -11.46 -7.49 -5.16
CA ARG A 259 -12.76 -8.12 -4.89
C ARG A 259 -13.87 -7.11 -5.19
N VAL A 260 -14.83 -7.55 -5.97
CA VAL A 260 -16.07 -6.81 -6.25
C VAL A 260 -17.22 -7.59 -5.64
N PRO A 261 -18.18 -6.94 -4.96
CA PRO A 261 -19.36 -7.57 -4.38
C PRO A 261 -20.19 -8.38 -5.38
#